data_dcc22c480c216d189ddc2119f705f2ff
#
_entry.id   dcc22c480c216d189ddc2119f705f2ff
#
_cell.length_a   1.000
_cell.length_b   1.000
_cell.length_c   1.000
_cell.angle_alpha   90.00
_cell.angle_beta   90.00
_cell.angle_gamma   90.00
#
_symmetry.space_group_name_H-M   'P 1'
#
loop_
_entity.id
_entity.type
_entity.pdbx_description
1 polymer ?
#
loop_
_entity_poly.entity_id
_entity_poly.type
_entity_poly.pdbx_seq_one_letter_code
_entity_poly.pdbx_strand_id
1 'polypeptide(L)'
;LAMTDAFEPQTKPRDYYAQYPFTQDGGYLRALVETCRQEITKLPSYAVVKPHLMELAQLYSQLQTYKHAALPERQEKMLTWLTPLCSAESEITPWEYAAATGSTLGMFALCAAASRPGLTPSEADALNRAYFPWNSGLHILLDNFIDRQEDQVNGDLNFLSYYKDEAQAKERLLFFLRHAYAACQQTPSPFFN
;
A
#
# COMPACT_ATOMS: atom_id res chain seq x y z
N LEU A 1 1.19 3.23 13.51
CA LEU A 1 1.92 4.38 14.06
C LEU A 1 3.37 4.42 13.54
N ALA A 2 4.19 3.38 13.77
CA ALA A 2 5.60 3.38 13.35
C ALA A 2 5.76 3.62 11.84
N MET A 3 4.94 2.98 11.00
CA MET A 3 4.97 3.14 9.55
C MET A 3 4.74 4.58 9.11
N THR A 4 3.70 5.23 9.62
CA THR A 4 3.42 6.64 9.30
C THR A 4 4.46 7.58 9.88
N ASP A 5 4.93 7.31 11.09
CA ASP A 5 5.97 8.12 11.74
C ASP A 5 7.32 8.03 11.02
N ALA A 6 7.62 6.92 10.35
CA ALA A 6 8.82 6.77 9.53
C ALA A 6 8.87 7.76 8.35
N PHE A 7 7.71 8.17 7.84
CA PHE A 7 7.57 9.19 6.78
C PHE A 7 7.32 10.61 7.30
N GLU A 8 7.33 10.83 8.63
CA GLU A 8 7.09 12.14 9.23
C GLU A 8 8.30 12.58 10.09
N PRO A 9 9.28 13.25 9.48
CA PRO A 9 10.53 13.61 10.18
C PRO A 9 10.36 14.47 11.44
N GLN A 10 9.26 15.24 11.51
CA GLN A 10 9.03 16.19 12.60
C GLN A 10 8.16 15.64 13.74
N THR A 11 7.64 14.41 13.60
CA THR A 11 6.82 13.80 14.66
C THR A 11 7.68 13.47 15.88
N LYS A 12 7.21 13.83 17.07
CA LYS A 12 7.86 13.46 18.32
C LYS A 12 7.86 11.93 18.49
N PRO A 13 8.89 11.35 19.12
CA PRO A 13 8.91 9.93 19.44
C PRO A 13 7.66 9.51 20.20
N ARG A 14 7.07 8.37 19.81
CA ARG A 14 5.90 7.78 20.45
C ARG A 14 6.24 6.42 21.04
N ASP A 15 5.42 5.95 21.96
CA ASP A 15 5.46 4.55 22.38
C ASP A 15 4.72 3.69 21.32
N TYR A 16 5.47 2.99 20.49
CA TYR A 16 4.94 2.12 19.45
C TYR A 16 4.36 0.80 20.00
N TYR A 17 4.64 0.50 21.27
CA TYR A 17 4.22 -0.72 21.97
C TYR A 17 3.13 -0.48 23.02
N ALA A 18 2.56 0.73 23.11
CA ALA A 18 1.56 1.08 24.13
C ALA A 18 0.36 0.11 24.22
N GLN A 19 0.06 -0.59 23.13
CA GLN A 19 -1.06 -1.56 23.05
C GLN A 19 -0.58 -2.99 22.78
N TYR A 20 0.70 -3.28 22.98
CA TYR A 20 1.29 -4.57 22.66
C TYR A 20 1.95 -5.18 23.91
N PRO A 21 1.70 -6.49 24.20
CA PRO A 21 2.18 -7.09 25.44
C PRO A 21 3.70 -7.29 25.48
N PHE A 22 4.36 -7.33 24.32
CA PHE A 22 5.81 -7.54 24.23
C PHE A 22 6.49 -6.22 23.87
N THR A 23 7.07 -5.56 24.88
CA THR A 23 7.61 -4.20 24.74
C THR A 23 9.14 -4.15 24.67
N GLN A 24 9.82 -5.28 24.85
CA GLN A 24 11.28 -5.38 24.89
C GLN A 24 11.83 -5.89 23.56
N ASP A 25 12.21 -4.97 22.70
CA ASP A 25 12.84 -5.24 21.41
C ASP A 25 14.28 -4.68 21.32
N GLY A 26 14.86 -4.28 22.46
CA GLY A 26 16.19 -3.64 22.49
C GLY A 26 16.24 -2.27 21.81
N GLY A 27 15.08 -1.62 21.58
CA GLY A 27 14.98 -0.32 20.90
C GLY A 27 14.95 -0.43 19.36
N TYR A 28 14.77 -1.65 18.81
CA TYR A 28 14.81 -1.90 17.35
C TYR A 28 13.82 -1.06 16.57
N LEU A 29 12.55 -1.08 16.93
CA LEU A 29 11.51 -0.38 16.17
C LEU A 29 11.70 1.15 16.19
N ARG A 30 12.15 1.69 17.34
CA ARG A 30 12.49 3.12 17.43
C ARG A 30 13.66 3.46 16.51
N ALA A 31 14.75 2.69 16.59
CA ALA A 31 15.93 2.89 15.75
C ALA A 31 15.58 2.78 14.26
N LEU A 32 14.71 1.84 13.87
CA LEU A 32 14.22 1.69 12.49
C LEU A 32 13.49 2.95 12.03
N VAL A 33 12.52 3.47 12.80
CA VAL A 33 11.79 4.70 12.48
C VAL A 33 12.74 5.89 12.35
N GLU A 34 13.68 6.05 13.28
CA GLU A 34 14.65 7.14 13.26
C GLU A 34 15.58 7.05 12.04
N THR A 35 16.04 5.84 11.69
CA THR A 35 16.87 5.63 10.50
C THR A 35 16.08 5.97 9.23
N CYS A 36 14.84 5.51 9.09
CA CYS A 36 14.00 5.87 7.95
C CYS A 36 13.84 7.39 7.82
N ARG A 37 13.57 8.09 8.91
CA ARG A 37 13.48 9.57 8.92
C ARG A 37 14.76 10.25 8.46
N GLN A 38 15.91 9.77 8.93
CA GLN A 38 17.21 10.29 8.53
C GLN A 38 17.46 10.09 7.03
N GLU A 39 17.09 8.93 6.49
CA GLU A 39 17.29 8.64 5.06
C GLU A 39 16.34 9.44 4.16
N ILE A 40 15.06 9.55 4.49
CA ILE A 40 14.11 10.31 3.67
C ILE A 40 14.41 11.81 3.64
N THR A 41 14.99 12.37 4.72
CA THR A 41 15.38 13.79 4.73
C THR A 41 16.54 14.11 3.80
N LYS A 42 17.28 13.11 3.34
CA LYS A 42 18.36 13.26 2.34
C LYS A 42 17.81 13.34 0.90
N LEU A 43 16.55 12.98 0.69
CA LEU A 43 15.93 13.00 -0.64
C LEU A 43 15.60 14.44 -1.04
N PRO A 44 16.22 14.97 -2.12
CA PRO A 44 16.11 16.38 -2.47
C PRO A 44 14.69 16.84 -2.81
N SER A 45 13.84 15.92 -3.28
CA SER A 45 12.44 16.23 -3.62
C SER A 45 11.43 15.55 -2.67
N TYR A 46 11.85 15.23 -1.44
CA TYR A 46 10.98 14.55 -0.46
C TYR A 46 9.66 15.30 -0.21
N ALA A 47 9.72 16.62 -0.09
CA ALA A 47 8.54 17.45 0.17
C ALA A 47 7.44 17.28 -0.90
N VAL A 48 7.82 16.97 -2.14
CA VAL A 48 6.89 16.77 -3.26
C VAL A 48 6.13 15.46 -3.14
N VAL A 49 6.79 14.39 -2.70
CA VAL A 49 6.19 13.04 -2.61
C VAL A 49 5.55 12.75 -1.24
N LYS A 50 5.88 13.54 -0.23
CA LYS A 50 5.44 13.34 1.16
C LYS A 50 3.92 13.15 1.28
N PRO A 51 3.04 13.96 0.66
CA PRO A 51 1.59 13.77 0.78
C PRO A 51 1.14 12.38 0.33
N HIS A 52 1.62 11.91 -0.81
CA HIS A 52 1.30 10.58 -1.33
C HIS A 52 1.85 9.46 -0.45
N LEU A 53 3.09 9.60 0.05
CA LEU A 53 3.69 8.63 0.96
C LEU A 53 2.89 8.49 2.25
N MET A 54 2.43 9.61 2.82
CA MET A 54 1.61 9.60 4.04
C MET A 54 0.26 8.94 3.82
N GLU A 55 -0.41 9.21 2.69
CA GLU A 55 -1.67 8.58 2.32
C GLU A 55 -1.50 7.07 2.16
N LEU A 56 -0.54 6.62 1.33
CA LEU A 56 -0.28 5.19 1.11
C LEU A 56 0.12 4.47 2.40
N ALA A 57 0.97 5.07 3.23
CA ALA A 57 1.36 4.50 4.52
C ALA A 57 0.19 4.38 5.50
N GLN A 58 -0.74 5.34 5.47
CA GLN A 58 -1.95 5.29 6.29
C GLN A 58 -2.88 4.18 5.80
N LEU A 59 -3.14 4.08 4.50
CA LEU A 59 -3.96 3.02 3.91
C LEU A 59 -3.39 1.64 4.21
N TYR A 60 -2.08 1.46 4.02
CA TYR A 60 -1.38 0.22 4.38
C TYR A 60 -1.55 -0.13 5.86
N SER A 61 -1.36 0.84 6.76
CA SER A 61 -1.49 0.63 8.21
C SER A 61 -2.92 0.26 8.60
N GLN A 62 -3.92 0.86 7.96
CA GLN A 62 -5.33 0.55 8.16
C GLN A 62 -5.65 -0.88 7.69
N LEU A 63 -5.19 -1.27 6.49
CA LEU A 63 -5.33 -2.64 6.02
C LEU A 63 -4.76 -3.64 7.02
N GLN A 64 -3.52 -3.42 7.51
CA GLN A 64 -2.91 -4.33 8.50
C GLN A 64 -3.75 -4.44 9.77
N THR A 65 -4.35 -3.33 10.23
CA THR A 65 -5.22 -3.34 11.41
C THR A 65 -6.47 -4.20 11.17
N TYR A 66 -7.15 -4.03 10.04
CA TYR A 66 -8.38 -4.77 9.74
C TYR A 66 -8.11 -6.22 9.31
N LYS A 67 -7.02 -6.47 8.58
CA LYS A 67 -6.59 -7.82 8.16
C LYS A 67 -6.42 -8.74 9.36
N HIS A 68 -5.90 -8.24 10.47
CA HIS A 68 -5.67 -9.01 11.70
C HIS A 68 -6.83 -8.99 12.69
N ALA A 69 -8.00 -8.46 12.33
CA ALA A 69 -9.20 -8.59 13.14
C ALA A 69 -9.64 -10.06 13.26
N ALA A 70 -10.38 -10.39 14.32
CA ALA A 70 -10.93 -11.73 14.53
C ALA A 70 -11.74 -12.20 13.31
N LEU A 71 -11.56 -13.45 12.89
CA LEU A 71 -12.16 -14.01 11.67
C LEU A 71 -13.65 -13.71 11.50
N PRO A 72 -14.51 -13.86 12.52
CA PRO A 72 -15.95 -13.59 12.38
C PRO A 72 -16.28 -12.12 12.06
N GLU A 73 -15.41 -11.19 12.47
CA GLU A 73 -15.64 -9.74 12.35
C GLU A 73 -14.82 -9.10 11.24
N ARG A 74 -13.82 -9.80 10.71
CA ARG A 74 -12.83 -9.27 9.74
C ARG A 74 -13.52 -8.67 8.52
N GLN A 75 -14.41 -9.44 7.91
CA GLN A 75 -15.09 -9.04 6.67
C GLN A 75 -15.96 -7.79 6.88
N GLU A 76 -16.75 -7.74 7.95
CA GLU A 76 -17.61 -6.60 8.26
C GLU A 76 -16.79 -5.34 8.54
N LYS A 77 -15.74 -5.45 9.36
CA LYS A 77 -14.84 -4.33 9.68
C LYS A 77 -14.13 -3.80 8.43
N MET A 78 -13.66 -4.70 7.56
CA MET A 78 -13.03 -4.31 6.31
C MET A 78 -14.02 -3.59 5.39
N LEU A 79 -15.23 -4.12 5.19
CA LEU A 79 -16.24 -3.46 4.34
C LEU A 79 -16.66 -2.11 4.90
N THR A 80 -16.82 -1.98 6.21
CA THR A 80 -17.12 -0.71 6.86
C THR A 80 -16.04 0.34 6.60
N TRP A 81 -14.76 -0.08 6.63
CA TRP A 81 -13.65 0.79 6.30
C TRP A 81 -13.59 1.15 4.81
N LEU A 82 -13.81 0.18 3.93
CA LEU A 82 -13.64 0.33 2.47
C LEU A 82 -14.79 1.09 1.80
N THR A 83 -16.01 0.94 2.28
CA THR A 83 -17.20 1.53 1.66
C THR A 83 -17.07 3.04 1.40
N PRO A 84 -16.62 3.87 2.36
CA PRO A 84 -16.46 5.30 2.10
C PRO A 84 -15.27 5.65 1.19
N LEU A 85 -14.34 4.72 0.95
CA LEU A 85 -13.16 4.91 0.10
C LEU A 85 -13.43 4.54 -1.37
N CYS A 86 -14.48 3.74 -1.62
CA CYS A 86 -14.86 3.30 -2.95
C CYS A 86 -16.11 4.06 -3.41
N SER A 87 -16.03 4.77 -4.53
CA SER A 87 -17.23 5.35 -5.14
C SER A 87 -18.10 4.26 -5.78
N ALA A 88 -19.41 4.50 -5.88
CA ALA A 88 -20.33 3.61 -6.57
C ALA A 88 -20.00 3.44 -8.07
N GLU A 89 -19.25 4.39 -8.63
CA GLU A 89 -18.83 4.42 -10.03
C GLU A 89 -17.43 3.82 -10.23
N SER A 90 -16.82 3.30 -9.17
CA SER A 90 -15.47 2.71 -9.24
C SER A 90 -15.47 1.45 -10.09
N GLU A 91 -14.52 1.35 -11.03
CA GLU A 91 -14.30 0.15 -11.83
C GLU A 91 -13.69 -1.01 -11.03
N ILE A 92 -13.19 -0.73 -9.81
CA ILE A 92 -12.62 -1.72 -8.90
C ILE A 92 -13.53 -1.95 -7.70
N THR A 93 -13.56 -3.21 -7.25
CA THR A 93 -14.34 -3.60 -6.07
C THR A 93 -13.65 -3.14 -4.77
N PRO A 94 -14.38 -3.07 -3.64
CA PRO A 94 -13.76 -2.78 -2.33
C PRO A 94 -12.60 -3.73 -2.00
N TRP A 95 -12.70 -5.00 -2.35
CA TRP A 95 -11.65 -5.99 -2.10
C TRP A 95 -10.41 -5.77 -2.95
N GLU A 96 -10.56 -5.33 -4.18
CA GLU A 96 -9.46 -4.96 -5.06
C GLU A 96 -8.79 -3.66 -4.61
N TYR A 97 -9.59 -2.70 -4.11
CA TYR A 97 -9.06 -1.51 -3.47
C TYR A 97 -8.23 -1.87 -2.23
N ALA A 98 -8.76 -2.77 -1.37
CA ALA A 98 -8.03 -3.29 -0.22
C ALA A 98 -6.71 -3.97 -0.64
N ALA A 99 -6.74 -4.81 -1.68
CA ALA A 99 -5.52 -5.42 -2.22
C ALA A 99 -4.48 -4.36 -2.61
N ALA A 100 -4.90 -3.30 -3.32
CA ALA A 100 -4.00 -2.21 -3.70
C ALA A 100 -3.35 -1.52 -2.49
N THR A 101 -4.07 -1.37 -1.38
CA THR A 101 -3.51 -0.78 -0.14
C THR A 101 -2.46 -1.66 0.55
N GLY A 102 -2.40 -2.96 0.21
CA GLY A 102 -1.44 -3.93 0.76
C GLY A 102 -0.04 -3.84 0.17
N SER A 103 0.12 -3.14 -0.94
CA SER A 103 1.42 -3.03 -1.62
C SER A 103 2.21 -1.80 -1.16
N THR A 104 3.49 -2.00 -0.90
CA THR A 104 4.44 -0.92 -0.59
C THR A 104 5.18 -0.39 -1.83
N LEU A 105 4.94 -0.98 -3.02
CA LEU A 105 5.66 -0.62 -4.26
C LEU A 105 5.53 0.86 -4.62
N GLY A 106 4.33 1.44 -4.48
CA GLY A 106 4.10 2.86 -4.75
C GLY A 106 4.93 3.78 -3.83
N MET A 107 5.07 3.41 -2.55
CA MET A 107 5.92 4.16 -1.61
C MET A 107 7.40 4.10 -2.01
N PHE A 108 7.89 2.92 -2.39
CA PHE A 108 9.28 2.80 -2.85
C PHE A 108 9.53 3.56 -4.14
N ALA A 109 8.60 3.50 -5.11
CA ALA A 109 8.72 4.24 -6.36
C ALA A 109 8.75 5.76 -6.13
N LEU A 110 7.90 6.29 -5.25
CA LEU A 110 7.88 7.69 -4.88
C LEU A 110 9.19 8.11 -4.17
N CYS A 111 9.72 7.30 -3.26
CA CYS A 111 11.01 7.57 -2.62
C CYS A 111 12.16 7.56 -3.65
N ALA A 112 12.16 6.59 -4.58
CA ALA A 112 13.14 6.54 -5.65
C ALA A 112 13.06 7.78 -6.55
N ALA A 113 11.85 8.21 -6.93
CA ALA A 113 11.64 9.43 -7.69
C ALA A 113 12.13 10.69 -6.94
N ALA A 114 11.89 10.76 -5.63
CA ALA A 114 12.30 11.87 -4.79
C ALA A 114 13.82 12.01 -4.64
N SER A 115 14.61 10.98 -5.00
CA SER A 115 16.07 11.07 -5.05
C SER A 115 16.57 11.98 -6.19
N ARG A 116 15.71 12.31 -7.14
CA ARG A 116 16.00 13.24 -8.24
C ARG A 116 15.69 14.67 -7.80
N PRO A 117 16.67 15.61 -7.91
CA PRO A 117 16.39 17.03 -7.74
C PRO A 117 15.41 17.54 -8.80
N GLY A 118 14.48 18.39 -8.40
CA GLY A 118 13.56 19.06 -9.32
C GLY A 118 12.38 18.19 -9.77
N LEU A 119 12.07 17.08 -9.07
CA LEU A 119 10.82 16.36 -9.26
C LEU A 119 9.63 17.33 -9.08
N THR A 120 8.74 17.37 -10.06
CA THR A 120 7.55 18.23 -10.00
C THR A 120 6.37 17.52 -9.34
N PRO A 121 5.41 18.28 -8.75
CA PRO A 121 4.16 17.70 -8.24
C PRO A 121 3.40 16.88 -9.30
N SER A 122 3.34 17.36 -10.55
CA SER A 122 2.67 16.64 -11.64
C SER A 122 3.30 15.28 -11.95
N GLU A 123 4.64 15.17 -11.88
CA GLU A 123 5.34 13.89 -12.06
C GLU A 123 5.07 12.96 -10.89
N ALA A 124 5.07 13.46 -9.65
CA ALA A 124 4.75 12.68 -8.46
C ALA A 124 3.30 12.17 -8.51
N ASP A 125 2.35 13.02 -8.91
CA ASP A 125 0.94 12.65 -9.10
C ASP A 125 0.79 11.58 -10.20
N ALA A 126 1.48 11.71 -11.33
CA ALA A 126 1.44 10.72 -12.40
C ALA A 126 1.98 9.37 -11.92
N LEU A 127 3.11 9.38 -11.20
CA LEU A 127 3.70 8.18 -10.63
C LEU A 127 2.78 7.54 -9.60
N ASN A 128 2.19 8.33 -8.69
CA ASN A 128 1.25 7.81 -7.70
C ASN A 128 0.04 7.15 -8.38
N ARG A 129 -0.56 7.78 -9.39
CA ARG A 129 -1.68 7.20 -10.16
C ARG A 129 -1.31 5.93 -10.93
N ALA A 130 -0.07 5.80 -11.37
CA ALA A 130 0.39 4.58 -12.03
C ALA A 130 0.49 3.41 -11.03
N TYR A 131 0.97 3.70 -9.82
CA TYR A 131 1.11 2.66 -8.81
C TYR A 131 -0.20 2.35 -8.09
N PHE A 132 -0.92 3.36 -7.63
CA PHE A 132 -2.17 3.16 -6.90
C PHE A 132 -3.37 3.62 -7.73
N PRO A 133 -4.39 2.75 -7.96
CA PRO A 133 -4.48 1.39 -7.41
C PRO A 133 -3.85 0.28 -8.29
N TRP A 134 -3.38 0.60 -9.51
CA TRP A 134 -3.19 -0.38 -10.58
C TRP A 134 -2.03 -1.34 -10.36
N ASN A 135 -0.78 -0.86 -10.33
CA ASN A 135 0.39 -1.71 -10.10
C ASN A 135 0.37 -2.33 -8.70
N SER A 136 -0.05 -1.57 -7.70
CA SER A 136 -0.16 -2.05 -6.32
C SER A 136 -1.20 -3.15 -6.19
N GLY A 137 -2.38 -2.97 -6.78
CA GLY A 137 -3.43 -3.99 -6.79
C GLY A 137 -3.01 -5.24 -7.57
N LEU A 138 -2.43 -5.07 -8.76
CA LEU A 138 -1.91 -6.19 -9.54
C LEU A 138 -0.88 -7.00 -8.75
N HIS A 139 0.07 -6.34 -8.08
CA HIS A 139 1.09 -6.99 -7.25
C HIS A 139 0.45 -7.92 -6.20
N ILE A 140 -0.45 -7.40 -5.38
CA ILE A 140 -1.07 -8.20 -4.30
C ILE A 140 -2.02 -9.26 -4.84
N LEU A 141 -2.76 -8.98 -5.92
CA LEU A 141 -3.63 -9.99 -6.53
C LEU A 141 -2.84 -11.14 -7.16
N LEU A 142 -1.65 -10.87 -7.74
CA LEU A 142 -0.75 -11.92 -8.24
C LEU A 142 -0.11 -12.71 -7.09
N ASP A 143 0.32 -12.04 -6.03
CA ASP A 143 0.82 -12.66 -4.81
C ASP A 143 -0.24 -13.63 -4.23
N ASN A 144 -1.46 -13.16 -4.05
CA ASN A 144 -2.57 -13.98 -3.59
C ASN A 144 -2.94 -15.13 -4.57
N PHE A 145 -2.66 -14.98 -5.86
CA PHE A 145 -2.86 -16.06 -6.82
C PHE A 145 -1.82 -17.17 -6.62
N ILE A 146 -0.57 -16.80 -6.36
CA ILE A 146 0.53 -17.73 -6.12
C ILE A 146 0.32 -18.45 -4.77
N ASP A 147 -0.02 -17.71 -3.72
CA ASP A 147 -0.09 -18.21 -2.35
C ASP A 147 -1.46 -18.80 -1.96
N ARG A 148 -2.39 -18.93 -2.92
CA ARG A 148 -3.79 -19.30 -2.69
C ARG A 148 -3.98 -20.56 -1.83
N GLN A 149 -3.18 -21.59 -2.07
CA GLN A 149 -3.29 -22.86 -1.33
C GLN A 149 -2.75 -22.71 0.10
N GLU A 150 -1.66 -22.03 0.26
CA GLU A 150 -1.04 -21.77 1.55
C GLU A 150 -1.93 -20.87 2.42
N ASP A 151 -2.43 -19.77 1.88
CA ASP A 151 -3.36 -18.86 2.55
C ASP A 151 -4.63 -19.58 3.03
N GLN A 152 -5.17 -20.48 2.20
CA GLN A 152 -6.35 -21.25 2.56
C GLN A 152 -6.09 -22.20 3.74
N VAL A 153 -4.93 -22.83 3.78
CA VAL A 153 -4.54 -23.77 4.87
C VAL A 153 -4.30 -22.97 6.16
N ASN A 154 -3.67 -21.81 6.06
CA ASN A 154 -3.31 -20.97 7.21
C ASN A 154 -4.48 -20.12 7.73
N GLY A 155 -5.57 -19.98 6.97
CA GLY A 155 -6.67 -19.09 7.28
C GLY A 155 -6.31 -17.60 7.06
N ASP A 156 -5.32 -17.34 6.22
CA ASP A 156 -4.89 -16.00 5.86
C ASP A 156 -5.88 -15.31 4.92
N LEU A 157 -5.81 -13.98 4.87
CA LEU A 157 -6.65 -13.19 4.00
C LEU A 157 -6.12 -13.26 2.57
N ASN A 158 -6.92 -13.85 1.68
CA ASN A 158 -6.64 -13.90 0.25
C ASN A 158 -7.79 -13.22 -0.51
N PHE A 159 -7.49 -12.14 -1.23
CA PHE A 159 -8.49 -11.34 -1.92
C PHE A 159 -9.15 -12.05 -3.11
N LEU A 160 -8.50 -13.09 -3.67
CA LEU A 160 -9.10 -13.89 -4.74
C LEU A 160 -10.30 -14.73 -4.25
N SER A 161 -10.41 -14.99 -2.96
CA SER A 161 -11.55 -15.71 -2.37
C SER A 161 -12.87 -14.94 -2.46
N TYR A 162 -12.84 -13.65 -2.76
CA TYR A 162 -14.02 -12.80 -2.94
C TYR A 162 -14.52 -12.75 -4.39
N TYR A 163 -13.83 -13.38 -5.33
CA TYR A 163 -14.36 -13.60 -6.67
C TYR A 163 -15.25 -14.82 -6.70
N LYS A 164 -16.24 -14.78 -7.58
CA LYS A 164 -17.25 -15.84 -7.75
C LYS A 164 -16.62 -17.19 -8.13
N ASP A 165 -15.65 -17.15 -9.03
CA ASP A 165 -14.99 -18.31 -9.60
C ASP A 165 -13.60 -17.95 -10.19
N GLU A 166 -12.87 -18.94 -10.66
CA GLU A 166 -11.55 -18.75 -11.26
C GLU A 166 -11.60 -17.97 -12.58
N ALA A 167 -12.69 -18.07 -13.33
CA ALA A 167 -12.85 -17.33 -14.59
C ALA A 167 -12.93 -15.82 -14.29
N GLN A 168 -13.70 -15.43 -13.28
CA GLN A 168 -13.75 -14.03 -12.82
C GLN A 168 -12.40 -13.58 -12.26
N ALA A 169 -11.72 -14.37 -11.44
CA ALA A 169 -10.41 -14.03 -10.91
C ALA A 169 -9.41 -13.77 -12.05
N LYS A 170 -9.37 -14.63 -13.06
CA LYS A 170 -8.53 -14.45 -14.26
C LYS A 170 -8.89 -13.18 -15.04
N GLU A 171 -10.17 -12.93 -15.25
CA GLU A 171 -10.65 -11.71 -15.93
C GLU A 171 -10.18 -10.45 -15.19
N ARG A 172 -10.33 -10.42 -13.86
CA ARG A 172 -9.93 -9.29 -13.04
C ARG A 172 -8.41 -9.10 -12.98
N LEU A 173 -7.63 -10.16 -12.90
CA LEU A 173 -6.16 -10.08 -13.01
C LEU A 173 -5.74 -9.48 -14.36
N LEU A 174 -6.36 -9.91 -15.47
CA LEU A 174 -6.10 -9.33 -16.80
C LEU A 174 -6.58 -7.88 -16.90
N PHE A 175 -7.65 -7.51 -16.21
CA PHE A 175 -8.12 -6.13 -16.11
C PHE A 175 -7.06 -5.26 -15.42
N PHE A 176 -6.58 -5.65 -14.24
CA PHE A 176 -5.51 -4.93 -13.55
C PHE A 176 -4.22 -4.85 -14.36
N LEU A 177 -3.83 -5.93 -15.03
CA LEU A 177 -2.63 -5.95 -15.90
C LEU A 177 -2.73 -4.91 -17.00
N ARG A 178 -3.88 -4.83 -17.69
CA ARG A 178 -4.09 -3.83 -18.76
C ARG A 178 -4.03 -2.40 -18.23
N HIS A 179 -4.66 -2.14 -17.07
CA HIS A 179 -4.64 -0.81 -16.46
C HIS A 179 -3.26 -0.43 -15.94
N ALA A 180 -2.56 -1.34 -15.28
CA ALA A 180 -1.18 -1.13 -14.83
C ALA A 180 -0.26 -0.80 -16.00
N TYR A 181 -0.35 -1.56 -17.10
CA TYR A 181 0.43 -1.31 -18.31
C TYR A 181 0.11 0.07 -18.92
N ALA A 182 -1.17 0.40 -19.08
CA ALA A 182 -1.60 1.69 -19.62
C ALA A 182 -1.16 2.86 -18.73
N ALA A 183 -1.23 2.72 -17.42
CA ALA A 183 -0.80 3.73 -16.47
C ALA A 183 0.72 3.96 -16.52
N CYS A 184 1.51 2.89 -16.65
CA CYS A 184 2.96 2.99 -16.85
C CYS A 184 3.32 3.73 -18.15
N GLN A 185 2.60 3.49 -19.24
CA GLN A 185 2.82 4.18 -20.52
C GLN A 185 2.55 5.71 -20.43
N GLN A 186 1.68 6.12 -19.52
CA GLN A 186 1.35 7.54 -19.31
C GLN A 186 2.29 8.24 -18.31
N THR A 187 3.14 7.48 -17.64
CA THR A 187 4.09 8.05 -16.67
C THR A 187 5.31 8.59 -17.41
N PRO A 188 5.78 9.82 -17.06
CA PRO A 188 6.95 10.39 -17.74
C PRO A 188 8.17 9.49 -17.68
N SER A 189 8.86 9.36 -18.83
CA SER A 189 10.02 8.50 -19.04
C SER A 189 11.08 8.86 -18.06
N PRO A 190 11.65 9.06 -17.22
CA PRO A 190 12.83 8.46 -16.61
C PRO A 190 12.53 7.34 -15.61
N PHE A 191 11.29 7.00 -15.35
CA PHE A 191 10.94 6.01 -14.34
C PHE A 191 10.75 4.59 -14.90
N PHE A 192 10.58 4.45 -16.22
CA PHE A 192 10.23 3.16 -16.86
C PHE A 192 11.00 2.87 -18.15
N ASN A 193 12.15 3.52 -18.38
CA ASN A 193 13.06 3.22 -19.51
C ASN A 193 14.23 2.37 -19.06
#